data_74bb3c4f34c178b0810613dc715aa8c1
#
_entry.id   74bb3c4f34c178b0810613dc715aa8c1
#
_cell.length_a   1.000
_cell.length_b   1.000
_cell.length_c   1.000
_cell.angle_alpha   90.00
_cell.angle_beta   90.00
_cell.angle_gamma   90.00
#
_symmetry.space_group_name_H-M   'P 1'
#
loop_
_entity.id
_entity.type
_entity.pdbx_description
1 polymer ?
#
loop_
_entity_poly.entity_id
_entity_poly.type
_entity_poly.pdbx_seq_one_letter_code
_entity_poly.pdbx_strand_id
1 'polypeptide(L)'
;MAWSVYIHITPSNKYYVGITSKEPCERWRNGFGYYSQKYFYNAIQKYGWDNIYHEVVASNLTKEEANNFEKLLIQKLKSNNREFGYNITIGGDGVA
;
A
#
# COMPACT_ATOMS: atom_id res chain seq x y z
N MET A 1 -16.11 -3.29 11.24
CA MET A 1 -15.61 -3.89 10.03
C MET A 1 -14.11 -4.10 10.15
N ALA A 2 -13.65 -5.23 9.64
CA ALA A 2 -12.24 -5.57 9.76
C ALA A 2 -11.42 -4.86 8.69
N TRP A 3 -10.29 -4.31 9.09
CA TRP A 3 -9.35 -3.64 8.20
C TRP A 3 -8.09 -4.47 8.08
N SER A 4 -7.43 -4.33 6.96
CA SER A 4 -6.14 -4.98 6.69
C SER A 4 -5.10 -3.94 6.33
N VAL A 5 -3.85 -4.26 6.67
CA VAL A 5 -2.68 -3.46 6.26
C VAL A 5 -1.84 -4.33 5.34
N TYR A 6 -1.39 -3.76 4.24
CA TYR A 6 -0.63 -4.51 3.24
C TYR A 6 0.54 -3.68 2.73
N ILE A 7 1.49 -4.37 2.12
CA ILE A 7 2.63 -3.73 1.45
C ILE A 7 2.79 -4.31 0.05
N HIS A 8 3.33 -3.49 -0.82
CA HIS A 8 3.80 -3.89 -2.14
C HIS A 8 5.26 -3.48 -2.26
N ILE A 9 6.07 -4.34 -2.84
CA ILE A 9 7.50 -4.07 -3.04
C ILE A 9 7.82 -4.26 -4.51
N THR A 10 8.30 -3.20 -5.17
CA THR A 10 8.68 -3.28 -6.58
C THR A 10 10.05 -3.89 -6.75
N PRO A 11 10.41 -4.35 -7.97
CA PRO A 11 11.76 -4.87 -8.21
C PRO A 11 12.89 -3.87 -7.92
N SER A 12 12.57 -2.58 -7.84
CA SER A 12 13.55 -1.56 -7.45
C SER A 12 13.68 -1.42 -5.93
N ASN A 13 13.04 -2.31 -5.15
CA ASN A 13 13.03 -2.29 -3.68
C ASN A 13 12.38 -1.04 -3.09
N LYS A 14 11.34 -0.53 -3.76
CA LYS A 14 10.54 0.56 -3.25
C LYS A 14 9.22 0.04 -2.72
N TYR A 15 8.72 0.66 -1.67
CA TYR A 15 7.57 0.17 -0.90
C TYR A 15 6.34 1.03 -1.12
N TYR A 16 5.19 0.39 -1.10
CA TYR A 16 3.90 1.05 -0.96
C TYR A 16 3.15 0.38 0.19
N VAL A 17 2.69 1.18 1.16
CA VAL A 17 1.93 0.69 2.31
C VAL A 17 0.50 1.18 2.16
N GLY A 18 -0.47 0.30 2.39
CA GLY A 18 -1.87 0.69 2.30
C GLY A 18 -2.73 -0.04 3.31
N ILE A 19 -3.95 0.46 3.46
CA ILE A 19 -4.99 -0.17 4.29
C ILE A 19 -6.27 -0.28 3.49
N THR A 20 -7.10 -1.24 3.85
CA THR A 20 -8.40 -1.40 3.21
C THR A 20 -9.37 -2.11 4.14
N SER A 21 -10.66 -1.75 4.05
CA SER A 21 -11.74 -2.49 4.68
C SER A 21 -12.34 -3.54 3.75
N LYS A 22 -11.87 -3.57 2.51
CA LYS A 22 -12.27 -4.58 1.51
C LYS A 22 -11.32 -5.76 1.55
N GLU A 23 -11.67 -6.84 0.88
CA GLU A 23 -10.70 -7.89 0.63
C GLU A 23 -9.53 -7.29 -0.16
N PRO A 24 -8.27 -7.59 0.19
CA PRO A 24 -7.14 -6.98 -0.49
C PRO A 24 -7.18 -7.13 -2.01
N CYS A 25 -7.54 -8.29 -2.54
CA CYS A 25 -7.60 -8.47 -3.99
C CYS A 25 -8.67 -7.60 -4.65
N GLU A 26 -9.76 -7.29 -3.95
CA GLU A 26 -10.76 -6.36 -4.44
C GLU A 26 -10.23 -4.92 -4.49
N ARG A 27 -9.42 -4.55 -3.49
CA ARG A 27 -8.79 -3.24 -3.47
C ARG A 27 -7.73 -3.11 -4.56
N TRP A 28 -6.95 -4.18 -4.75
CA TRP A 28 -5.82 -4.16 -5.68
C TRP A 28 -6.24 -4.29 -7.14
N ARG A 29 -7.19 -5.18 -7.45
CA ARG A 29 -7.70 -5.41 -8.78
C ARG A 29 -6.58 -5.58 -9.82
N ASN A 30 -5.58 -6.41 -9.50
CA ASN A 30 -4.40 -6.65 -10.36
C ASN A 30 -3.68 -5.34 -10.70
N GLY A 31 -3.70 -4.36 -9.80
CA GLY A 31 -3.07 -3.07 -9.98
C GLY A 31 -4.00 -1.98 -10.46
N PHE A 32 -5.14 -2.30 -11.05
CA PHE A 32 -6.09 -1.30 -11.55
C PHE A 32 -6.72 -0.48 -10.41
N GLY A 33 -6.73 -1.03 -9.19
CA GLY A 33 -7.20 -0.30 -8.03
C GLY A 33 -6.38 0.96 -7.71
N TYR A 34 -5.22 1.08 -8.32
CA TYR A 34 -4.31 2.23 -8.11
C TYR A 34 -4.33 3.23 -9.27
N TYR A 35 -5.28 3.11 -10.17
CA TYR A 35 -5.35 3.95 -11.36
C TYR A 35 -5.26 5.45 -11.05
N SER A 36 -5.91 5.90 -9.99
CA SER A 36 -5.90 7.31 -9.59
C SER A 36 -4.64 7.74 -8.86
N GLN A 37 -3.80 6.80 -8.47
CA GLN A 37 -2.55 7.07 -7.75
C GLN A 37 -1.39 6.96 -8.73
N LYS A 38 -1.21 8.00 -9.51
CA LYS A 38 -0.34 7.97 -10.69
C LYS A 38 1.07 7.49 -10.40
N TYR A 39 1.66 7.91 -9.30
CA TYR A 39 3.05 7.58 -9.04
C TYR A 39 3.24 6.06 -8.89
N PHE A 40 2.40 5.42 -8.08
CA PHE A 40 2.47 3.98 -7.93
C PHE A 40 1.96 3.25 -9.18
N TYR A 41 0.92 3.79 -9.81
CA TYR A 41 0.38 3.17 -11.02
C TYR A 41 1.41 3.15 -12.16
N ASN A 42 2.22 4.19 -12.29
CA ASN A 42 3.31 4.20 -13.27
C ASN A 42 4.32 3.09 -13.00
N ALA A 43 4.63 2.83 -11.74
CA ALA A 43 5.51 1.72 -11.38
C ALA A 43 4.87 0.37 -11.74
N ILE A 44 3.57 0.22 -11.51
CA ILE A 44 2.84 -0.99 -11.88
C ILE A 44 2.91 -1.21 -13.39
N GLN A 45 2.74 -0.15 -14.18
CA GLN A 45 2.83 -0.22 -15.63
C GLN A 45 4.25 -0.59 -16.08
N LYS A 46 5.25 -0.07 -15.39
CA LYS A 46 6.66 -0.31 -15.74
C LYS A 46 7.07 -1.75 -15.45
N TYR A 47 6.74 -2.26 -14.28
CA TYR A 47 7.23 -3.56 -13.83
C TYR A 47 6.27 -4.71 -14.09
N GLY A 48 4.96 -4.42 -14.19
CA GLY A 48 3.91 -5.44 -14.24
C GLY A 48 3.50 -5.87 -12.85
N TRP A 49 2.19 -6.01 -12.65
CA TRP A 49 1.64 -6.38 -11.35
C TRP A 49 2.22 -7.70 -10.82
N ASP A 50 2.42 -8.67 -11.71
CA ASP A 50 2.91 -10.00 -11.32
C ASP A 50 4.37 -9.99 -10.87
N ASN A 51 5.11 -8.95 -11.18
CA ASN A 51 6.52 -8.82 -10.79
C ASN A 51 6.70 -8.00 -9.51
N ILE A 52 5.62 -7.52 -8.93
CA ILE A 52 5.62 -6.77 -7.67
C ILE A 52 5.25 -7.73 -6.55
N TYR A 53 5.99 -7.69 -5.45
CA TYR A 53 5.69 -8.50 -4.29
C TYR A 53 4.52 -7.89 -3.52
N HIS A 54 3.57 -8.71 -3.09
CA HIS A 54 2.38 -8.29 -2.37
C HIS A 54 2.27 -9.08 -1.08
N GLU A 55 2.01 -8.40 0.03
CA GLU A 55 1.84 -9.06 1.31
C GLU A 55 0.80 -8.34 2.16
N VAL A 56 -0.11 -9.09 2.77
CA VAL A 56 -0.99 -8.57 3.81
C VAL A 56 -0.28 -8.82 5.13
N VAL A 57 0.15 -7.74 5.78
CA VAL A 57 0.97 -7.85 6.99
C VAL A 57 0.15 -7.90 8.28
N ALA A 58 -1.11 -7.46 8.22
CA ALA A 58 -2.03 -7.55 9.36
C ALA A 58 -3.46 -7.48 8.86
N SER A 59 -4.37 -8.15 9.58
CA SER A 59 -5.79 -8.15 9.24
C SER A 59 -6.64 -8.19 10.51
N ASN A 60 -7.95 -8.11 10.34
CA ASN A 60 -8.90 -8.09 11.46
C ASN A 60 -8.67 -6.94 12.43
N LEU A 61 -8.27 -5.79 11.91
CA LEU A 61 -7.98 -4.60 12.69
C LEU A 61 -9.17 -3.65 12.67
N THR A 62 -9.27 -2.81 13.69
CA THR A 62 -10.14 -1.64 13.62
C THR A 62 -9.52 -0.62 12.67
N LYS A 63 -10.33 0.35 12.23
CA LYS A 63 -9.80 1.42 11.38
C LYS A 63 -8.66 2.17 12.07
N GLU A 64 -8.82 2.44 13.37
CA GLU A 64 -7.81 3.14 14.15
C GLU A 64 -6.51 2.34 14.22
N GLU A 65 -6.60 1.04 14.49
CA GLU A 65 -5.42 0.17 14.52
C GLU A 65 -4.73 0.12 13.16
N ALA A 66 -5.52 0.01 12.09
CA ALA A 66 -4.97 -0.03 10.74
C ALA A 66 -4.27 1.29 10.38
N ASN A 67 -4.88 2.42 10.72
CA ASN A 67 -4.28 3.73 10.49
C ASN A 67 -2.96 3.88 11.23
N ASN A 68 -2.92 3.46 12.48
CA ASN A 68 -1.71 3.56 13.30
C ASN A 68 -0.60 2.68 12.76
N PHE A 69 -0.95 1.46 12.34
CA PHE A 69 0.03 0.53 11.78
C PHE A 69 0.56 1.01 10.43
N GLU A 70 -0.33 1.51 9.58
CA GLU A 70 0.07 2.09 8.30
C GLU A 70 1.06 3.23 8.50
N LYS A 71 0.73 4.15 9.39
CA LYS A 71 1.58 5.30 9.69
C LYS A 71 2.95 4.87 10.20
N LEU A 72 2.98 3.87 11.08
CA LEU A 72 4.22 3.33 11.61
C LEU A 72 5.08 2.71 10.51
N LEU A 73 4.47 1.91 9.62
CA LEU A 73 5.18 1.27 8.52
C LEU A 73 5.71 2.28 7.52
N ILE A 74 4.92 3.29 7.17
CA ILE A 74 5.37 4.34 6.25
C ILE A 74 6.58 5.05 6.83
N GLN A 75 6.54 5.36 8.11
CA GLN A 75 7.66 6.01 8.80
C GLN A 75 8.89 5.12 8.84
N LYS A 76 8.71 3.86 9.17
CA LYS A 76 9.80 2.90 9.32
C LYS A 76 10.45 2.57 7.98
N LEU A 77 9.65 2.36 6.95
CA LEU A 77 10.12 2.04 5.61
C LEU A 77 10.48 3.28 4.80
N LYS A 78 10.11 4.45 5.29
CA LYS A 78 10.32 5.73 4.59
C LYS A 78 9.66 5.74 3.21
N SER A 79 8.53 5.03 3.09
CA SER A 79 7.86 4.84 1.81
C SER A 79 7.22 6.10 1.26
N ASN A 80 7.11 7.17 2.06
CA ASN A 80 6.67 8.48 1.60
C ASN A 80 7.81 9.33 1.03
N ASN A 81 9.03 8.80 1.04
CA ASN A 81 10.18 9.40 0.36
C ASN A 81 10.32 8.71 -1.00
N ARG A 82 10.43 9.49 -2.08
CA ARG A 82 10.46 8.94 -3.45
C ARG A 82 11.64 8.01 -3.72
N GLU A 83 12.71 8.12 -2.96
CA GLU A 83 13.82 7.18 -3.07
C GLU A 83 13.46 5.78 -2.57
N PHE A 84 12.53 5.69 -1.60
CA PHE A 84 12.24 4.44 -0.90
C PHE A 84 10.83 3.91 -1.12
N GLY A 85 9.94 4.72 -1.68
CA GLY A 85 8.57 4.26 -1.84
C GLY A 85 7.67 5.15 -2.65
N TYR A 86 6.40 4.77 -2.67
CA TYR A 86 5.37 5.40 -3.50
C TYR A 86 4.25 6.05 -2.69
N ASN A 87 4.35 6.04 -1.37
CA ASN A 87 3.34 6.72 -0.56
C ASN A 87 3.52 8.22 -0.67
N ILE A 88 2.40 8.94 -0.78
CA ILE A 88 2.41 10.39 -0.92
C ILE A 88 2.25 11.06 0.44
N THR A 89 1.45 10.44 1.33
CA THR A 89 1.18 10.98 2.65
C THR A 89 1.91 10.17 3.71
N ILE A 90 1.85 10.65 4.95
CA ILE A 90 2.42 9.94 6.09
C ILE A 90 1.51 8.81 6.58
N GLY A 91 0.32 8.66 5.99
CA GLY A 91 -0.66 7.66 6.38
C GLY A 91 -1.63 8.15 7.43
N GLY A 92 -2.52 7.26 7.86
CA GLY A 92 -3.50 7.56 8.88
C GLY A 92 -4.79 8.19 8.38
N ASP A 93 -4.94 8.38 7.08
CA ASP A 93 -6.14 8.98 6.49
C ASP A 93 -7.30 8.01 6.40
N GLY A 94 -7.03 6.73 6.43
CA GLY A 94 -8.06 5.72 6.30
C GLY A 94 -8.69 5.63 4.92
N VAL A 95 -7.97 6.01 3.90
CA VAL A 95 -8.43 5.86 2.51
C VAL A 95 -8.22 4.43 2.09
N ALA A 96 -9.29 3.78 1.68
CA ALA A 96 -9.25 2.39 1.30
C ALA A 96 -9.27 2.21 -0.22
#